data_4786a9690d3d25498467b0ffdf02a5eb
#
_entry.id   4786a9690d3d25498467b0ffdf02a5eb
#
_cell.length_a   1.000
_cell.length_b   1.000
_cell.length_c   1.000
_cell.angle_alpha   90.00
_cell.angle_beta   90.00
_cell.angle_gamma   90.00
#
_symmetry.space_group_name_H-M   'P 1'
#
loop_
_entity.id
_entity.type
_entity.pdbx_description
1 polymer ?
#
loop_
_entity_poly.entity_id
_entity_poly.type
_entity_poly.pdbx_seq_one_letter_code
_entity_poly.pdbx_strand_id
1 'polypeptide(L)'
;MRRGLVALTFTLLLWLPLLVRGGQKNETQPAFQTSDRCVACHNGLITPSGKDVSIGIDWRSTIMGNSSRDPYWQASSRREAIDHPESKDEVEDDCSICHMPITRYEAKLKGKKGEIFSFFPMNTNGTKQAQDGVSCSVCHQVSNEKLGTKESFSGNFVVDAPKTKGEHPEYGPFQVDEGHQHIMQTSTGGFKPEAASHIRSSELCATCHTLYTTARGAGGKELGVLPEQMPFLEWKHSDYPAKNQTCQSCHMPEVAGDAPITAILPVLRQGMHQHVFVGGNFFMQRVLNQYRGDLGTEALPQEMATAAEGTVNFLQSQAARVTIQNLDVSGSTLRLDVKVENLTGHKLPTAFPSRRAWLYVTVRDRDGREVFQSGALNPDGSIQGNDNDADPTKFEPYYREITSGDQVRSLRTFWVTRTIT
;
A
#
# COMPACT_ATOMS: atom_id res chain seq x y z
N MET A 1 -50.51 25.44 82.06
CA MET A 1 -50.58 24.54 80.94
C MET A 1 -50.89 25.34 79.69
N ARG A 2 -49.90 25.67 78.87
CA ARG A 2 -50.12 26.38 77.59
C ARG A 2 -49.56 25.47 76.50
N ARG A 3 -50.42 24.99 75.62
CA ARG A 3 -50.06 24.18 74.44
C ARG A 3 -49.67 25.16 73.32
N GLY A 4 -48.43 25.10 72.89
CA GLY A 4 -47.97 25.81 71.72
C GLY A 4 -48.21 25.01 70.44
N LEU A 5 -48.89 25.60 69.48
CA LEU A 5 -49.13 25.08 68.14
C LEU A 5 -47.90 25.42 67.27
N VAL A 6 -47.26 24.41 66.75
CA VAL A 6 -46.18 24.55 65.76
C VAL A 6 -46.83 24.42 64.38
N ALA A 7 -46.81 25.45 63.58
CA ALA A 7 -47.24 25.44 62.20
C ALA A 7 -46.07 25.06 61.31
N LEU A 8 -46.16 23.92 60.61
CA LEU A 8 -45.22 23.49 59.58
C LEU A 8 -45.64 24.11 58.25
N THR A 9 -44.84 25.05 57.74
CA THR A 9 -44.97 25.59 56.41
C THR A 9 -44.20 24.68 55.42
N PHE A 10 -44.93 23.95 54.54
CA PHE A 10 -44.38 23.19 53.41
C PHE A 10 -44.10 24.18 52.26
N THR A 11 -42.82 24.42 51.97
CA THR A 11 -42.43 25.16 50.78
C THR A 11 -42.31 24.14 49.62
N LEU A 12 -43.24 24.23 48.66
CA LEU A 12 -43.22 23.44 47.41
C LEU A 12 -42.17 24.08 46.50
N LEU A 13 -41.01 23.44 46.34
CA LEU A 13 -40.03 23.76 45.32
C LEU A 13 -40.49 23.16 44.00
N LEU A 14 -40.99 23.98 43.11
CA LEU A 14 -41.28 23.66 41.73
C LEU A 14 -39.96 23.46 40.99
N TRP A 15 -39.60 22.20 40.72
CA TRP A 15 -38.54 21.87 39.79
C TRP A 15 -39.03 22.09 38.36
N LEU A 16 -38.62 23.19 37.72
CA LEU A 16 -38.69 23.35 36.27
C LEU A 16 -37.57 22.49 35.65
N PRO A 17 -37.87 21.52 34.75
CA PRO A 17 -36.81 20.87 33.97
C PRO A 17 -36.26 21.91 32.98
N LEU A 18 -35.00 22.34 33.19
CA LEU A 18 -34.22 22.99 32.15
C LEU A 18 -34.09 22.00 30.99
N LEU A 19 -34.88 22.20 29.96
CA LEU A 19 -34.67 21.60 28.65
C LEU A 19 -33.36 22.18 28.08
N VAL A 20 -32.21 21.57 28.42
CA VAL A 20 -30.98 21.76 27.70
C VAL A 20 -31.23 21.18 26.31
N ARG A 21 -31.66 22.00 25.37
CA ARG A 21 -31.52 21.70 23.95
C ARG A 21 -30.04 21.65 23.66
N GLY A 22 -29.46 20.47 23.82
CA GLY A 22 -28.20 20.14 23.21
C GLY A 22 -28.35 20.34 21.71
N GLY A 23 -27.82 21.45 21.20
CA GLY A 23 -27.64 21.60 19.77
C GLY A 23 -26.83 20.42 19.29
N GLN A 24 -27.47 19.46 18.64
CA GLN A 24 -26.72 18.49 17.82
C GLN A 24 -25.96 19.33 16.81
N LYS A 25 -24.66 19.51 17.07
CA LYS A 25 -23.74 19.85 16.01
C LYS A 25 -23.98 18.80 14.93
N ASN A 26 -24.38 19.21 13.75
CA ASN A 26 -24.33 18.38 12.56
C ASN A 26 -22.85 18.05 12.32
N GLU A 27 -22.32 17.10 13.06
CA GLU A 27 -21.04 16.49 12.72
C GLU A 27 -21.31 15.74 11.41
N THR A 28 -20.78 16.27 10.34
CA THR A 28 -20.68 15.53 9.08
C THR A 28 -19.93 14.25 9.42
N GLN A 29 -20.55 13.10 9.18
CA GLN A 29 -19.86 11.83 9.37
C GLN A 29 -18.56 11.82 8.55
N PRO A 30 -17.45 11.26 9.09
CA PRO A 30 -16.20 11.17 8.36
C PRO A 30 -16.43 10.37 7.08
N ALA A 31 -15.77 10.78 5.99
CA ALA A 31 -15.89 10.08 4.71
C ALA A 31 -15.36 8.63 4.82
N PHE A 32 -14.38 8.39 5.68
CA PHE A 32 -13.74 7.11 5.88
C PHE A 32 -13.79 6.67 7.34
N GLN A 33 -13.70 5.36 7.55
CA GLN A 33 -13.46 4.74 8.86
C GLN A 33 -12.07 4.10 8.87
N THR A 34 -11.48 4.00 10.06
CA THR A 34 -10.25 3.24 10.25
C THR A 34 -10.53 1.73 10.20
N SER A 35 -9.52 0.97 9.80
CA SER A 35 -9.63 -0.48 9.54
C SER A 35 -10.04 -1.29 10.76
N ASP A 36 -9.83 -0.80 11.99
CA ASP A 36 -10.27 -1.46 13.23
C ASP A 36 -11.78 -1.70 13.25
N ARG A 37 -12.58 -0.86 12.61
CA ARG A 37 -14.02 -1.06 12.44
C ARG A 37 -14.36 -2.27 11.56
N CYS A 38 -13.59 -2.47 10.50
CA CYS A 38 -13.80 -3.55 9.55
C CYS A 38 -13.29 -4.89 10.08
N VAL A 39 -12.09 -4.89 10.67
CA VAL A 39 -11.47 -6.11 11.18
C VAL A 39 -12.22 -6.76 12.33
N ALA A 40 -13.09 -6.02 13.03
CA ALA A 40 -13.96 -6.58 14.08
C ALA A 40 -14.85 -7.72 13.55
N CYS A 41 -15.28 -7.67 12.28
CA CYS A 41 -16.12 -8.67 11.65
C CYS A 41 -15.38 -9.48 10.56
N HIS A 42 -14.33 -8.92 9.95
CA HIS A 42 -13.58 -9.53 8.84
C HIS A 42 -12.30 -10.24 9.29
N ASN A 43 -12.30 -10.78 10.52
CA ASN A 43 -11.28 -11.66 11.11
C ASN A 43 -11.93 -12.94 11.67
N GLY A 44 -11.11 -13.94 11.99
CA GLY A 44 -11.59 -15.25 12.41
C GLY A 44 -12.27 -16.01 11.26
N LEU A 45 -11.80 -15.79 10.03
CA LEU A 45 -12.37 -16.36 8.83
C LEU A 45 -11.66 -17.68 8.51
N ILE A 46 -12.32 -18.79 8.83
CA ILE A 46 -11.74 -20.13 8.61
C ILE A 46 -12.50 -20.81 7.47
N THR A 47 -11.76 -21.26 6.45
CA THR A 47 -12.32 -22.07 5.36
C THR A 47 -12.75 -23.45 5.84
N PRO A 48 -13.60 -24.17 5.09
CA PRO A 48 -13.92 -25.57 5.40
C PRO A 48 -12.69 -26.50 5.51
N SER A 49 -11.58 -26.16 4.85
CA SER A 49 -10.31 -26.91 4.95
C SER A 49 -9.48 -26.54 6.18
N GLY A 50 -9.94 -25.61 7.03
CA GLY A 50 -9.24 -25.16 8.22
C GLY A 50 -8.19 -24.06 7.99
N LYS A 51 -8.09 -23.50 6.78
CA LYS A 51 -7.19 -22.39 6.49
C LYS A 51 -7.77 -21.09 7.03
N ASP A 52 -6.95 -20.32 7.77
CA ASP A 52 -7.28 -18.95 8.16
C ASP A 52 -7.09 -18.03 6.94
N VAL A 53 -8.12 -17.26 6.63
CA VAL A 53 -8.16 -16.28 5.53
C VAL A 53 -8.66 -14.91 6.03
N SER A 54 -8.34 -14.62 7.28
CA SER A 54 -8.75 -13.40 7.98
C SER A 54 -8.22 -12.14 7.28
N ILE A 55 -9.12 -11.35 6.71
CA ILE A 55 -8.80 -10.18 5.89
C ILE A 55 -7.96 -9.15 6.67
N GLY A 56 -8.33 -8.89 7.92
CA GLY A 56 -7.62 -7.90 8.73
C GLY A 56 -6.22 -8.35 9.14
N ILE A 57 -5.99 -9.64 9.38
CA ILE A 57 -4.67 -10.21 9.67
C ILE A 57 -3.77 -10.10 8.44
N ASP A 58 -4.29 -10.50 7.27
CA ASP A 58 -3.58 -10.37 6.01
C ASP A 58 -3.19 -8.91 5.77
N TRP A 59 -4.16 -7.99 5.81
CA TRP A 59 -3.96 -6.58 5.48
C TRP A 59 -2.99 -5.85 6.42
N ARG A 60 -3.13 -5.99 7.75
CA ARG A 60 -2.30 -5.24 8.72
C ARG A 60 -0.82 -5.58 8.68
N SER A 61 -0.45 -6.71 8.07
CA SER A 61 0.94 -7.13 7.86
C SER A 61 1.52 -6.68 6.52
N THR A 62 0.73 -6.04 5.66
CA THR A 62 1.17 -5.55 4.35
C THR A 62 1.88 -4.20 4.44
N ILE A 63 2.63 -3.87 3.38
CA ILE A 63 3.20 -2.51 3.23
C ILE A 63 2.09 -1.48 2.99
N MET A 64 0.97 -1.84 2.36
CA MET A 64 -0.15 -0.91 2.19
C MET A 64 -0.80 -0.54 3.53
N GLY A 65 -1.03 -1.51 4.42
CA GLY A 65 -1.50 -1.25 5.77
C GLY A 65 -0.50 -0.48 6.64
N ASN A 66 0.78 -0.50 6.28
CA ASN A 66 1.86 0.20 6.97
C ASN A 66 2.47 1.35 6.15
N SER A 67 1.79 1.85 5.12
CA SER A 67 2.34 2.83 4.18
C SER A 67 2.79 4.13 4.87
N SER A 68 2.10 4.57 5.90
CA SER A 68 2.48 5.74 6.71
C SER A 68 3.63 5.46 7.68
N ARG A 69 3.85 4.20 8.04
CA ARG A 69 4.89 3.75 8.99
C ARG A 69 6.19 3.33 8.30
N ASP A 70 6.19 3.21 6.97
CA ASP A 70 7.37 2.80 6.19
C ASP A 70 8.52 3.78 6.41
N PRO A 71 9.63 3.38 7.08
CA PRO A 71 10.72 4.28 7.40
C PRO A 71 11.49 4.75 6.18
N TYR A 72 11.49 3.98 5.09
CA TYR A 72 12.09 4.42 3.83
C TYR A 72 11.31 5.58 3.21
N TRP A 73 9.98 5.47 3.15
CA TRP A 73 9.13 6.56 2.69
C TRP A 73 9.26 7.80 3.59
N GLN A 74 9.25 7.62 4.92
CA GLN A 74 9.42 8.71 5.88
C GLN A 74 10.75 9.45 5.69
N ALA A 75 11.84 8.71 5.46
CA ALA A 75 13.14 9.28 5.19
C ALA A 75 13.18 10.00 3.84
N SER A 76 12.60 9.41 2.81
CA SER A 76 12.56 9.99 1.44
C SER A 76 11.76 11.28 1.41
N SER A 77 10.54 11.30 1.96
CA SER A 77 9.72 12.53 2.01
C SER A 77 10.38 13.65 2.82
N ARG A 78 11.06 13.28 3.92
CA ARG A 78 11.83 14.25 4.70
C ARG A 78 13.03 14.78 3.92
N ARG A 79 13.72 13.93 3.18
CA ARG A 79 14.85 14.31 2.34
C ARG A 79 14.42 15.31 1.26
N GLU A 80 13.33 15.01 0.55
CA GLU A 80 12.74 15.91 -0.43
C GLU A 80 12.40 17.29 0.15
N ALA A 81 11.77 17.31 1.32
CA ALA A 81 11.41 18.57 1.99
C ALA A 81 12.63 19.38 2.49
N ILE A 82 13.76 18.72 2.80
CA ILE A 82 15.01 19.38 3.16
C ILE A 82 15.71 19.95 1.94
N ASP A 83 15.74 19.20 0.85
CA ASP A 83 16.39 19.61 -0.39
C ASP A 83 15.59 20.71 -1.13
N HIS A 84 14.26 20.73 -0.95
CA HIS A 84 13.33 21.68 -1.57
C HIS A 84 12.42 22.34 -0.52
N PRO A 85 12.96 23.14 0.41
CA PRO A 85 12.20 23.70 1.53
C PRO A 85 11.06 24.63 1.08
N GLU A 86 11.20 25.27 -0.08
CA GLU A 86 10.18 26.11 -0.70
C GLU A 86 8.99 25.32 -1.25
N SER A 87 9.16 24.03 -1.47
CA SER A 87 8.10 23.11 -1.96
C SER A 87 7.64 22.11 -0.91
N LYS A 88 7.99 22.33 0.36
CA LYS A 88 7.71 21.40 1.45
C LYS A 88 6.22 21.02 1.54
N ASP A 89 5.33 22.02 1.46
CA ASP A 89 3.88 21.80 1.60
C ASP A 89 3.31 20.99 0.43
N GLU A 90 3.86 21.18 -0.78
CA GLU A 90 3.53 20.39 -1.96
C GLU A 90 4.00 18.94 -1.83
N VAL A 91 5.23 18.74 -1.35
CA VAL A 91 5.81 17.41 -1.10
C VAL A 91 4.96 16.66 -0.06
N GLU A 92 4.57 17.32 1.03
CA GLU A 92 3.71 16.70 2.04
C GLU A 92 2.33 16.33 1.48
N ASP A 93 1.71 17.23 0.68
CA ASP A 93 0.40 16.96 0.07
C ASP A 93 0.50 15.78 -0.92
N ASP A 94 1.44 15.81 -1.86
CA ASP A 94 1.60 14.80 -2.90
C ASP A 94 1.90 13.41 -2.31
N CYS A 95 2.82 13.31 -1.36
CA CYS A 95 3.16 12.05 -0.73
C CYS A 95 2.01 11.48 0.13
N SER A 96 1.27 12.36 0.84
CA SER A 96 0.17 11.94 1.73
C SER A 96 -1.01 11.34 0.97
N ILE A 97 -1.21 11.65 -0.32
CA ILE A 97 -2.31 11.12 -1.14
C ILE A 97 -2.35 9.59 -1.10
N CYS A 98 -1.20 8.93 -1.22
CA CYS A 98 -1.10 7.47 -1.29
C CYS A 98 -0.69 6.84 0.04
N HIS A 99 0.09 7.55 0.88
CA HIS A 99 0.64 6.98 2.11
C HIS A 99 -0.21 7.26 3.36
N MET A 100 -1.02 8.32 3.34
CA MET A 100 -1.92 8.73 4.43
C MET A 100 -3.28 9.21 3.87
N PRO A 101 -3.96 8.40 3.03
CA PRO A 101 -5.07 8.85 2.19
C PRO A 101 -6.26 9.39 2.98
N ILE A 102 -6.58 8.86 4.16
CA ILE A 102 -7.68 9.38 5.00
C ILE A 102 -7.41 10.81 5.42
N THR A 103 -6.27 11.08 6.04
CA THR A 103 -5.93 12.43 6.55
C THR A 103 -5.82 13.43 5.43
N ARG A 104 -5.24 13.02 4.30
CA ARG A 104 -5.13 13.87 3.10
C ARG A 104 -6.50 14.20 2.53
N TYR A 105 -7.39 13.22 2.39
CA TYR A 105 -8.74 13.44 1.87
C TYR A 105 -9.55 14.36 2.78
N GLU A 106 -9.49 14.18 4.09
CA GLU A 106 -10.14 15.06 5.08
C GLU A 106 -9.57 16.48 5.05
N ALA A 107 -8.27 16.65 4.84
CA ALA A 107 -7.66 17.97 4.65
C ALA A 107 -8.21 18.65 3.39
N LYS A 108 -8.29 17.92 2.27
CA LYS A 108 -8.86 18.41 1.00
C LYS A 108 -10.31 18.85 1.14
N LEU A 109 -11.15 18.11 1.86
CA LEU A 109 -12.53 18.50 2.13
C LEU A 109 -12.64 19.84 2.89
N LYS A 110 -11.62 20.19 3.66
CA LYS A 110 -11.51 21.45 4.41
C LYS A 110 -10.77 22.55 3.62
N GLY A 111 -10.46 22.30 2.32
CA GLY A 111 -9.70 23.23 1.48
C GLY A 111 -8.23 23.38 1.89
N LYS A 112 -7.66 22.37 2.57
CA LYS A 112 -6.27 22.34 3.04
C LYS A 112 -5.46 21.30 2.26
N LYS A 113 -4.13 21.45 2.29
CA LYS A 113 -3.17 20.44 1.86
C LYS A 113 -3.02 19.36 2.92
N GLY A 114 -2.55 18.18 2.51
CA GLY A 114 -2.13 17.13 3.43
C GLY A 114 -0.85 17.52 4.17
N GLU A 115 -0.71 17.02 5.39
CA GLU A 115 0.48 17.17 6.21
C GLU A 115 1.03 15.78 6.55
N ILE A 116 2.34 15.66 6.66
CA ILE A 116 3.03 14.41 7.02
C ILE A 116 3.81 14.59 8.32
N PHE A 117 4.64 15.62 8.39
CA PHE A 117 5.65 15.74 9.45
C PHE A 117 5.06 16.09 10.81
N SER A 118 3.86 16.66 10.86
CA SER A 118 3.10 16.90 12.09
C SER A 118 2.70 15.59 12.82
N PHE A 119 2.65 14.47 12.08
CA PHE A 119 2.32 13.15 12.61
C PHE A 119 3.54 12.32 13.01
N PHE A 120 4.76 12.76 12.72
CA PHE A 120 5.96 12.03 13.05
C PHE A 120 6.49 12.39 14.47
N PRO A 121 7.02 11.44 15.20
CA PRO A 121 7.01 10.00 14.95
C PRO A 121 5.61 9.38 15.10
N MET A 122 5.28 8.43 14.24
CA MET A 122 3.93 7.83 14.14
C MET A 122 3.46 7.17 15.45
N ASN A 123 4.35 6.57 16.21
CA ASN A 123 4.02 5.88 17.46
C ASN A 123 3.61 6.83 18.61
N THR A 124 3.89 8.13 18.48
CA THR A 124 3.59 9.13 19.53
C THR A 124 2.65 10.24 19.07
N ASN A 125 2.81 10.72 17.84
CA ASN A 125 2.07 11.87 17.31
C ASN A 125 1.01 11.47 16.28
N GLY A 126 1.09 10.25 15.72
CA GLY A 126 0.14 9.77 14.72
C GLY A 126 -1.27 9.62 15.28
N THR A 127 -2.26 10.18 14.58
CA THR A 127 -3.66 9.84 14.82
C THR A 127 -3.98 8.46 14.25
N LYS A 128 -5.08 7.85 14.67
CA LYS A 128 -5.52 6.56 14.10
C LYS A 128 -5.66 6.63 12.57
N GLN A 129 -6.24 7.71 12.04
CA GLN A 129 -6.39 7.91 10.60
C GLN A 129 -5.04 8.02 9.88
N ALA A 130 -4.06 8.72 10.48
CA ALA A 130 -2.72 8.84 9.91
C ALA A 130 -1.95 7.52 9.96
N GLN A 131 -2.14 6.75 11.03
CA GLN A 131 -1.46 5.46 11.22
C GLN A 131 -2.04 4.33 10.38
N ASP A 132 -3.28 4.43 9.91
CA ASP A 132 -4.02 3.33 9.26
C ASP A 132 -3.54 3.03 7.82
N GLY A 133 -2.61 3.83 7.29
CA GLY A 133 -2.08 3.64 5.95
C GLY A 133 -3.19 3.68 4.89
N VAL A 134 -3.15 2.74 3.94
CA VAL A 134 -4.25 2.56 2.97
C VAL A 134 -5.31 1.68 3.61
N SER A 135 -6.26 2.34 4.26
CA SER A 135 -7.36 1.72 5.01
C SER A 135 -8.31 0.91 4.13
N CYS A 136 -9.01 -0.04 4.74
CA CYS A 136 -10.08 -0.81 4.08
C CYS A 136 -11.10 0.11 3.40
N SER A 137 -11.62 1.08 4.15
CA SER A 137 -12.64 2.01 3.65
C SER A 137 -12.14 2.90 2.50
N VAL A 138 -10.84 3.16 2.37
CA VAL A 138 -10.30 3.92 1.24
C VAL A 138 -10.56 3.18 -0.06
N CYS A 139 -10.14 1.90 -0.16
CA CYS A 139 -10.36 1.11 -1.37
C CYS A 139 -11.86 0.83 -1.62
N HIS A 140 -12.59 0.48 -0.55
CA HIS A 140 -13.99 0.05 -0.67
C HIS A 140 -14.99 1.19 -0.84
N GLN A 141 -14.58 2.45 -0.75
CA GLN A 141 -15.44 3.60 -1.06
C GLN A 141 -15.09 4.32 -2.37
N VAL A 142 -14.00 3.93 -3.02
CA VAL A 142 -13.69 4.47 -4.35
C VAL A 142 -14.79 4.06 -5.32
N SER A 143 -15.47 5.05 -5.92
CA SER A 143 -16.49 4.81 -6.94
C SER A 143 -15.85 4.43 -8.28
N ASN A 144 -16.67 3.91 -9.20
CA ASN A 144 -16.17 3.59 -10.55
C ASN A 144 -16.00 4.83 -11.46
N GLU A 145 -16.29 6.03 -10.94
CA GLU A 145 -16.18 7.26 -11.72
C GLU A 145 -14.72 7.53 -12.11
N LYS A 146 -14.47 7.64 -13.42
CA LYS A 146 -13.16 7.95 -14.01
C LYS A 146 -12.06 6.93 -13.79
N LEU A 147 -12.33 5.78 -13.14
CA LEU A 147 -11.29 4.77 -12.90
C LEU A 147 -10.59 4.34 -14.19
N GLY A 148 -9.25 4.22 -14.11
CA GLY A 148 -8.40 3.83 -15.25
C GLY A 148 -8.18 4.92 -16.29
N THR A 149 -8.68 6.14 -16.07
CA THR A 149 -8.43 7.33 -16.89
C THR A 149 -7.41 8.26 -16.23
N LYS A 150 -6.86 9.21 -16.98
CA LYS A 150 -5.89 10.17 -16.45
C LYS A 150 -6.42 11.00 -15.30
N GLU A 151 -7.73 11.24 -15.28
CA GLU A 151 -8.41 12.02 -14.26
C GLU A 151 -8.43 11.31 -12.90
N SER A 152 -8.32 9.98 -12.87
CA SER A 152 -8.26 9.21 -11.62
C SER A 152 -6.85 8.92 -11.12
N PHE A 153 -5.82 9.16 -11.94
CA PHE A 153 -4.43 8.86 -11.56
C PHE A 153 -3.90 9.83 -10.50
N SER A 154 -2.75 9.51 -9.91
CA SER A 154 -2.12 10.29 -8.85
C SER A 154 -3.04 10.52 -7.63
N GLY A 155 -3.82 9.49 -7.26
CA GLY A 155 -4.72 9.53 -6.11
C GLY A 155 -5.96 10.41 -6.26
N ASN A 156 -6.35 10.76 -7.51
CA ASN A 156 -7.56 11.53 -7.78
C ASN A 156 -8.80 10.63 -7.91
N PHE A 157 -8.96 9.68 -7.00
CA PHE A 157 -10.16 8.87 -6.91
C PHE A 157 -11.36 9.68 -6.45
N VAL A 158 -12.54 9.20 -6.82
CA VAL A 158 -13.82 9.79 -6.42
C VAL A 158 -14.43 8.90 -5.34
N VAL A 159 -14.91 9.54 -4.28
CA VAL A 159 -15.72 8.91 -3.25
C VAL A 159 -17.14 9.47 -3.37
N ASP A 160 -18.13 8.59 -3.46
CA ASP A 160 -19.51 9.00 -3.58
C ASP A 160 -19.98 9.70 -2.30
N ALA A 161 -20.56 10.86 -2.47
CA ALA A 161 -21.24 11.53 -1.36
C ALA A 161 -22.40 10.64 -0.86
N PRO A 162 -22.64 10.58 0.46
CA PRO A 162 -23.74 9.80 1.00
C PRO A 162 -25.08 10.29 0.40
N LYS A 163 -25.82 9.36 -0.20
CA LYS A 163 -27.13 9.63 -0.83
C LYS A 163 -28.19 10.05 0.20
N THR A 164 -28.04 9.50 1.40
CA THR A 164 -28.89 9.78 2.56
C THR A 164 -28.01 9.95 3.79
N LYS A 165 -28.41 10.75 4.77
CA LYS A 165 -27.65 10.91 6.00
C LYS A 165 -27.44 9.54 6.66
N GLY A 166 -26.16 9.13 6.80
CA GLY A 166 -25.78 7.84 7.37
C GLY A 166 -25.75 6.66 6.40
N GLU A 167 -25.78 6.92 5.07
CA GLU A 167 -25.58 5.88 4.05
C GLU A 167 -24.34 6.19 3.22
N HIS A 168 -23.26 5.48 3.51
CA HIS A 168 -22.03 5.50 2.71
C HIS A 168 -21.91 4.17 1.97
N PRO A 169 -21.80 4.14 0.63
CA PRO A 169 -21.57 2.90 -0.09
C PRO A 169 -20.19 2.32 0.30
N GLU A 170 -20.16 1.02 0.52
CA GLU A 170 -18.94 0.25 0.76
C GLU A 170 -18.92 -0.85 -0.29
N TYR A 171 -18.16 -0.64 -1.35
CA TYR A 171 -18.17 -1.51 -2.52
C TYR A 171 -17.45 -2.83 -2.27
N GLY A 172 -18.12 -3.92 -2.59
CA GLY A 172 -17.58 -5.27 -2.49
C GLY A 172 -17.91 -6.11 -3.72
N PRO A 173 -17.27 -7.28 -3.90
CA PRO A 173 -17.50 -8.11 -5.08
C PRO A 173 -18.75 -9.00 -4.98
N PHE A 174 -19.42 -9.03 -3.81
CA PHE A 174 -20.51 -9.95 -3.55
C PHE A 174 -21.83 -9.24 -3.25
N GLN A 175 -22.93 -9.86 -3.66
CA GLN A 175 -24.27 -9.46 -3.20
C GLN A 175 -24.40 -9.77 -1.71
N VAL A 176 -25.00 -8.84 -0.97
CA VAL A 176 -25.21 -8.94 0.47
C VAL A 176 -26.70 -8.84 0.74
N ASP A 177 -27.23 -9.75 1.55
CA ASP A 177 -28.64 -9.73 1.97
C ASP A 177 -28.96 -8.59 2.94
N GLU A 178 -30.22 -8.27 3.10
CA GLU A 178 -30.70 -7.12 3.91
C GLU A 178 -30.29 -7.25 5.40
N GLY A 179 -30.20 -8.47 5.93
CA GLY A 179 -29.78 -8.71 7.32
C GLY A 179 -28.33 -8.29 7.56
N HIS A 180 -27.42 -8.75 6.71
CA HIS A 180 -26.02 -8.35 6.78
C HIS A 180 -25.81 -6.88 6.44
N GLN A 181 -26.57 -6.31 5.49
CA GLN A 181 -26.54 -4.87 5.23
C GLN A 181 -26.91 -4.07 6.48
N HIS A 182 -27.99 -4.45 7.16
CA HIS A 182 -28.42 -3.77 8.38
C HIS A 182 -27.38 -3.89 9.51
N ILE A 183 -26.79 -5.07 9.71
CA ILE A 183 -25.73 -5.29 10.71
C ILE A 183 -24.54 -4.37 10.41
N MET A 184 -24.05 -4.36 9.18
CA MET A 184 -22.90 -3.54 8.80
C MET A 184 -23.21 -2.06 8.98
N GLN A 185 -24.35 -1.60 8.47
CA GLN A 185 -24.77 -0.19 8.53
C GLN A 185 -24.87 0.31 9.98
N THR A 186 -25.46 -0.47 10.86
CA THR A 186 -25.63 -0.09 12.29
C THR A 186 -24.32 -0.15 13.08
N SER A 187 -23.46 -1.15 12.82
CA SER A 187 -22.21 -1.34 13.56
C SER A 187 -21.10 -0.37 13.11
N THR A 188 -21.13 0.11 11.87
CA THR A 188 -20.12 1.01 11.32
C THR A 188 -20.54 2.49 11.33
N GLY A 189 -21.77 2.78 11.73
CA GLY A 189 -22.29 4.15 11.72
C GLY A 189 -22.74 4.64 10.34
N GLY A 190 -23.13 3.74 9.44
CA GLY A 190 -23.75 4.10 8.18
C GLY A 190 -23.11 3.53 6.90
N PHE A 191 -22.07 2.72 7.01
CA PHE A 191 -21.49 2.08 5.82
C PHE A 191 -22.38 0.94 5.33
N LYS A 192 -22.81 1.03 4.09
CA LYS A 192 -23.72 0.09 3.46
C LYS A 192 -23.01 -0.71 2.38
N PRO A 193 -22.94 -2.05 2.50
CA PRO A 193 -22.28 -2.86 1.47
C PRO A 193 -23.08 -2.85 0.17
N GLU A 194 -22.38 -2.55 -0.94
CA GLU A 194 -22.93 -2.56 -2.29
C GLU A 194 -22.06 -3.44 -3.19
N ALA A 195 -22.70 -4.35 -3.97
CA ALA A 195 -21.98 -5.16 -4.92
C ALA A 195 -21.57 -4.33 -6.15
N ALA A 196 -20.26 -4.35 -6.44
CA ALA A 196 -19.72 -3.59 -7.56
C ALA A 196 -18.54 -4.33 -8.23
N SER A 197 -18.57 -4.37 -9.56
CA SER A 197 -17.56 -5.12 -10.34
C SER A 197 -16.19 -4.43 -10.36
N HIS A 198 -16.14 -3.12 -10.24
CA HIS A 198 -14.90 -2.33 -10.28
C HIS A 198 -13.92 -2.67 -9.16
N ILE A 199 -14.41 -3.22 -8.04
CA ILE A 199 -13.55 -3.69 -6.93
C ILE A 199 -12.56 -4.80 -7.40
N ARG A 200 -12.92 -5.54 -8.45
CA ARG A 200 -12.06 -6.59 -9.04
C ARG A 200 -11.26 -6.11 -10.24
N SER A 201 -11.34 -4.83 -10.59
CA SER A 201 -10.65 -4.30 -11.76
C SER A 201 -9.29 -3.71 -11.41
N SER A 202 -8.33 -3.81 -12.34
CA SER A 202 -7.01 -3.19 -12.20
C SER A 202 -7.08 -1.66 -12.13
N GLU A 203 -8.14 -1.08 -12.67
CA GLU A 203 -8.41 0.36 -12.69
C GLU A 203 -8.56 0.93 -11.27
N LEU A 204 -9.03 0.14 -10.32
CA LEU A 204 -9.05 0.54 -8.91
C LEU A 204 -7.63 0.79 -8.39
N CYS A 205 -6.71 -0.11 -8.68
CA CYS A 205 -5.30 0.02 -8.28
C CYS A 205 -4.60 1.18 -8.98
N ALA A 206 -5.01 1.46 -10.24
CA ALA A 206 -4.43 2.51 -11.08
C ALA A 206 -4.48 3.89 -10.43
N THR A 207 -5.46 4.15 -9.57
CA THR A 207 -5.65 5.46 -8.94
C THR A 207 -4.43 5.90 -8.12
N CYS A 208 -3.74 4.97 -7.44
CA CYS A 208 -2.51 5.23 -6.71
C CYS A 208 -1.26 4.65 -7.42
N HIS A 209 -1.43 3.56 -8.19
CA HIS A 209 -0.34 2.89 -8.91
C HIS A 209 -0.17 3.37 -10.36
N THR A 210 -0.56 4.63 -10.63
CA THR A 210 -0.18 5.45 -11.79
C THR A 210 0.08 6.86 -11.26
N LEU A 211 1.33 7.14 -10.93
CA LEU A 211 1.71 8.38 -10.27
C LEU A 211 2.50 9.26 -11.23
N TYR A 212 1.97 10.44 -11.45
CA TYR A 212 2.66 11.55 -12.08
C TYR A 212 3.00 12.59 -11.00
N THR A 213 4.25 13.01 -10.94
CA THR A 213 4.74 14.02 -10.00
C THR A 213 5.24 15.25 -10.72
N THR A 214 5.11 16.41 -10.11
CA THR A 214 5.68 17.64 -10.63
C THR A 214 7.15 17.72 -10.26
N ALA A 215 8.02 17.72 -11.29
CA ALA A 215 9.44 17.99 -11.08
C ALA A 215 9.62 19.47 -10.72
N ARG A 216 10.31 19.71 -9.61
CA ARG A 216 10.56 21.06 -9.09
C ARG A 216 12.06 21.37 -9.14
N GLY A 217 12.39 22.57 -9.57
CA GLY A 217 13.74 23.10 -9.56
C GLY A 217 13.95 24.15 -8.48
N ALA A 218 15.08 24.83 -8.54
CA ALA A 218 15.44 25.86 -7.57
C ALA A 218 14.34 26.94 -7.45
N GLY A 219 14.05 27.34 -6.21
CA GLY A 219 13.00 28.31 -5.89
C GLY A 219 11.57 27.78 -6.12
N GLY A 220 11.36 26.46 -6.11
CA GLY A 220 10.05 25.84 -6.32
C GLY A 220 9.53 25.89 -7.74
N LYS A 221 10.35 26.26 -8.72
CA LYS A 221 9.96 26.38 -10.15
C LYS A 221 9.54 25.01 -10.69
N GLU A 222 8.35 24.92 -11.25
CA GLU A 222 7.91 23.72 -11.96
C GLU A 222 8.69 23.52 -13.26
N LEU A 223 9.32 22.35 -13.41
CA LEU A 223 10.13 21.99 -14.59
C LEU A 223 9.36 21.08 -15.56
N GLY A 224 8.28 20.48 -15.11
CA GLY A 224 7.45 19.56 -15.88
C GLY A 224 6.84 18.47 -15.01
N VAL A 225 6.21 17.49 -15.65
CA VAL A 225 5.55 16.36 -14.99
C VAL A 225 6.31 15.09 -15.35
N LEU A 226 6.66 14.31 -14.33
CA LEU A 226 7.35 13.02 -14.45
C LEU A 226 6.40 11.87 -14.23
N PRO A 227 6.43 10.82 -15.08
CA PRO A 227 5.73 9.56 -14.82
C PRO A 227 6.53 8.75 -13.78
N GLU A 228 6.35 9.03 -12.50
CA GLU A 228 7.18 8.48 -11.42
C GLU A 228 6.97 6.98 -11.21
N GLN A 229 5.70 6.53 -11.19
CA GLN A 229 5.36 5.13 -11.01
C GLN A 229 4.23 4.75 -11.96
N MET A 230 4.47 3.75 -12.82
CA MET A 230 3.57 3.41 -13.92
C MET A 230 3.11 1.93 -13.95
N PRO A 231 3.03 1.18 -12.83
CA PRO A 231 2.71 -0.25 -12.88
C PRO A 231 1.42 -0.57 -13.63
N PHE A 232 0.37 0.25 -13.48
CA PHE A 232 -0.89 0.02 -14.20
C PHE A 232 -0.75 0.24 -15.71
N LEU A 233 -0.08 1.31 -16.14
CA LEU A 233 0.10 1.56 -17.58
C LEU A 233 1.02 0.50 -18.20
N GLU A 234 2.02 0.02 -17.48
CA GLU A 234 2.86 -1.09 -17.91
C GLU A 234 2.03 -2.36 -18.06
N TRP A 235 1.18 -2.70 -17.09
CA TRP A 235 0.23 -3.82 -17.14
C TRP A 235 -0.73 -3.67 -18.33
N LYS A 236 -1.30 -2.49 -18.54
CA LYS A 236 -2.25 -2.22 -19.62
C LYS A 236 -1.66 -2.49 -21.00
N HIS A 237 -0.35 -2.34 -21.16
CA HIS A 237 0.39 -2.60 -22.41
C HIS A 237 1.07 -3.97 -22.45
N SER A 238 0.79 -4.85 -21.49
CA SER A 238 1.27 -6.23 -21.45
C SER A 238 0.22 -7.21 -22.05
N ASP A 239 0.54 -8.49 -22.05
CA ASP A 239 -0.39 -9.55 -22.47
C ASP A 239 -1.49 -9.89 -21.43
N TYR A 240 -1.35 -9.39 -20.20
CA TYR A 240 -2.16 -9.79 -19.06
C TYR A 240 -3.62 -9.36 -19.13
N PRO A 241 -3.95 -8.13 -19.59
CA PRO A 241 -5.34 -7.73 -19.80
C PRO A 241 -6.10 -8.66 -20.74
N ALA A 242 -5.46 -9.06 -21.84
CA ALA A 242 -6.06 -9.98 -22.82
C ALA A 242 -6.31 -11.39 -22.25
N LYS A 243 -5.61 -11.76 -21.18
CA LYS A 243 -5.75 -13.02 -20.43
C LYS A 243 -6.70 -12.89 -19.22
N ASN A 244 -7.37 -11.76 -19.06
CA ASN A 244 -8.21 -11.44 -17.89
C ASN A 244 -7.45 -11.56 -16.55
N GLN A 245 -6.14 -11.34 -16.55
CA GLN A 245 -5.32 -11.32 -15.35
C GLN A 245 -5.19 -9.89 -14.85
N THR A 246 -5.91 -9.58 -13.78
CA THR A 246 -5.91 -8.26 -13.12
C THR A 246 -4.77 -8.14 -12.12
N CYS A 247 -4.56 -6.95 -11.57
CA CYS A 247 -3.61 -6.74 -10.46
C CYS A 247 -3.94 -7.67 -9.28
N GLN A 248 -5.23 -7.79 -8.96
CA GLN A 248 -5.70 -8.63 -7.86
C GLN A 248 -5.39 -10.12 -8.08
N SER A 249 -5.39 -10.61 -9.33
CA SER A 249 -5.11 -12.02 -9.63
C SER A 249 -3.74 -12.48 -9.11
N CYS A 250 -2.75 -11.58 -9.07
CA CYS A 250 -1.39 -11.88 -8.60
C CYS A 250 -1.14 -11.36 -7.20
N HIS A 251 -1.53 -10.09 -6.91
CA HIS A 251 -1.20 -9.43 -5.65
C HIS A 251 -2.17 -9.76 -4.51
N MET A 252 -3.35 -10.28 -4.83
CA MET A 252 -4.40 -10.69 -3.91
C MET A 252 -4.92 -12.07 -4.34
N PRO A 253 -4.16 -13.17 -4.13
CA PRO A 253 -4.50 -14.47 -4.66
C PRO A 253 -5.88 -14.94 -4.16
N GLU A 254 -6.62 -15.60 -5.05
CA GLU A 254 -7.92 -16.16 -4.73
C GLU A 254 -7.79 -17.32 -3.74
N VAL A 255 -8.70 -17.38 -2.77
CA VAL A 255 -8.81 -18.50 -1.84
C VAL A 255 -9.32 -19.73 -2.59
N ALA A 256 -8.63 -20.85 -2.48
CA ALA A 256 -9.06 -22.10 -3.07
C ALA A 256 -10.35 -22.60 -2.40
N GLY A 257 -11.43 -22.70 -3.19
CA GLY A 257 -12.75 -23.16 -2.72
C GLY A 257 -13.56 -22.10 -1.99
N ASP A 258 -14.51 -22.54 -1.21
CA ASP A 258 -15.45 -21.67 -0.52
C ASP A 258 -14.82 -21.05 0.74
N ALA A 259 -15.11 -19.78 0.98
CA ALA A 259 -14.62 -19.05 2.15
C ALA A 259 -15.68 -18.09 2.71
N PRO A 260 -15.71 -17.88 4.05
CA PRO A 260 -16.53 -16.83 4.65
C PRO A 260 -15.87 -15.48 4.42
N ILE A 261 -16.65 -14.41 4.26
CA ILE A 261 -16.14 -13.03 4.18
C ILE A 261 -16.35 -12.24 5.48
N THR A 262 -17.12 -12.78 6.41
CA THR A 262 -17.38 -12.21 7.73
C THR A 262 -17.52 -13.33 8.75
N ALA A 263 -17.12 -13.07 10.00
CA ALA A 263 -17.35 -13.97 11.12
C ALA A 263 -18.78 -13.88 11.68
N ILE A 264 -19.55 -12.86 11.29
CA ILE A 264 -20.92 -12.66 11.76
C ILE A 264 -21.89 -13.32 10.77
N LEU A 265 -22.59 -14.36 11.24
CA LEU A 265 -23.51 -15.16 10.44
C LEU A 265 -22.87 -15.59 9.10
N PRO A 266 -21.74 -16.31 9.12
CA PRO A 266 -20.91 -16.53 7.96
C PRO A 266 -21.65 -17.28 6.84
N VAL A 267 -21.55 -16.75 5.61
CA VAL A 267 -21.99 -17.41 4.40
C VAL A 267 -20.78 -17.70 3.53
N LEU A 268 -20.61 -18.96 3.16
CA LEU A 268 -19.50 -19.39 2.30
C LEU A 268 -19.70 -18.89 0.87
N ARG A 269 -18.63 -18.39 0.26
CA ARG A 269 -18.63 -17.81 -1.10
C ARG A 269 -17.38 -18.23 -1.85
N GLN A 270 -17.49 -18.40 -3.16
CA GLN A 270 -16.37 -18.61 -4.07
C GLN A 270 -15.82 -17.27 -4.54
N GLY A 271 -14.54 -17.25 -4.92
CA GLY A 271 -13.91 -16.07 -5.47
C GLY A 271 -13.55 -14.99 -4.43
N MET A 272 -13.31 -15.38 -3.18
CA MET A 272 -12.73 -14.50 -2.18
C MET A 272 -11.23 -14.32 -2.46
N HIS A 273 -10.75 -13.09 -2.44
CA HIS A 273 -9.33 -12.75 -2.57
C HIS A 273 -8.72 -12.45 -1.21
N GLN A 274 -7.53 -13.02 -0.94
CA GLN A 274 -6.75 -12.70 0.26
C GLN A 274 -6.19 -11.28 0.17
N HIS A 275 -6.18 -10.56 1.27
CA HIS A 275 -5.71 -9.17 1.32
C HIS A 275 -4.23 -9.07 1.71
N VAL A 276 -3.42 -9.99 1.20
CA VAL A 276 -1.99 -10.08 1.47
C VAL A 276 -1.14 -9.08 0.69
N PHE A 277 -1.65 -8.52 -0.39
CA PHE A 277 -0.98 -7.52 -1.24
C PHE A 277 0.50 -7.81 -1.44
N VAL A 278 0.83 -9.04 -1.83
CA VAL A 278 2.21 -9.46 -2.07
C VAL A 278 2.86 -8.60 -3.16
N GLY A 279 4.13 -8.30 -3.01
CA GLY A 279 4.84 -7.41 -3.94
C GLY A 279 6.35 -7.68 -3.89
N GLY A 280 7.17 -6.62 -3.79
CA GLY A 280 8.63 -6.72 -3.76
C GLY A 280 9.28 -6.25 -2.47
N ASN A 281 8.53 -5.80 -1.48
CA ASN A 281 9.08 -5.04 -0.35
C ASN A 281 9.20 -5.86 0.95
N PHE A 282 9.64 -7.12 0.86
CA PHE A 282 9.86 -7.99 2.02
C PHE A 282 10.85 -7.43 3.03
N PHE A 283 11.83 -6.64 2.56
CA PHE A 283 12.84 -6.06 3.44
C PHE A 283 12.20 -5.05 4.41
N MET A 284 11.34 -4.15 3.93
CA MET A 284 10.63 -3.22 4.81
C MET A 284 9.66 -3.93 5.76
N GLN A 285 9.04 -5.03 5.34
CA GLN A 285 8.25 -5.87 6.27
C GLN A 285 9.11 -6.40 7.42
N ARG A 286 10.36 -6.81 7.16
CA ARG A 286 11.31 -7.22 8.20
C ARG A 286 11.73 -6.05 9.09
N VAL A 287 11.98 -4.87 8.52
CA VAL A 287 12.32 -3.65 9.28
C VAL A 287 11.14 -3.23 10.17
N LEU A 288 9.92 -3.20 9.64
CA LEU A 288 8.71 -2.94 10.41
C LEU A 288 8.52 -3.93 11.56
N ASN A 289 8.84 -5.20 11.35
CA ASN A 289 8.80 -6.22 12.40
C ASN A 289 9.87 -6.00 13.47
N GLN A 290 11.09 -5.71 13.05
CA GLN A 290 12.24 -5.49 13.95
C GLN A 290 12.05 -4.27 14.85
N TYR A 291 11.54 -3.17 14.31
CA TYR A 291 11.38 -1.87 14.98
C TYR A 291 9.92 -1.52 15.28
N ARG A 292 9.11 -2.54 15.59
CA ARG A 292 7.65 -2.41 15.80
C ARG A 292 7.25 -1.31 16.76
N GLY A 293 7.93 -1.23 17.90
CA GLY A 293 7.63 -0.24 18.94
C GLY A 293 7.87 1.19 18.46
N ASP A 294 9.00 1.39 17.78
CA ASP A 294 9.40 2.71 17.28
C ASP A 294 8.53 3.16 16.09
N LEU A 295 8.10 2.22 15.25
CA LEU A 295 7.33 2.50 14.06
C LEU A 295 5.80 2.39 14.27
N GLY A 296 5.36 1.96 15.45
CA GLY A 296 3.94 1.80 15.76
C GLY A 296 3.25 0.69 14.98
N THR A 297 3.98 -0.38 14.59
CA THR A 297 3.43 -1.51 13.83
C THR A 297 2.48 -2.35 14.69
N GLU A 298 1.23 -2.48 14.26
CA GLU A 298 0.16 -3.17 15.00
C GLU A 298 0.13 -4.67 14.74
N ALA A 299 0.53 -5.12 13.54
CA ALA A 299 0.57 -6.54 13.21
C ALA A 299 1.48 -7.32 14.16
N LEU A 300 1.13 -8.55 14.54
CA LEU A 300 1.94 -9.37 15.44
C LEU A 300 3.28 -9.78 14.77
N PRO A 301 4.34 -10.09 15.56
CA PRO A 301 5.64 -10.48 14.99
C PRO A 301 5.56 -11.63 13.99
N GLN A 302 4.78 -12.65 14.29
CA GLN A 302 4.59 -13.81 13.42
C GLN A 302 3.81 -13.48 12.15
N GLU A 303 2.86 -12.55 12.19
CA GLU A 303 2.10 -12.11 11.03
C GLU A 303 3.01 -11.36 10.05
N MET A 304 3.82 -10.43 10.57
CA MET A 304 4.82 -9.72 9.76
C MET A 304 5.87 -10.67 9.16
N ALA A 305 6.32 -11.68 9.93
CA ALA A 305 7.27 -12.67 9.44
C ALA A 305 6.65 -13.51 8.31
N THR A 306 5.40 -13.97 8.48
CA THR A 306 4.67 -14.73 7.46
C THR A 306 4.45 -13.89 6.19
N ALA A 307 4.08 -12.62 6.33
CA ALA A 307 3.90 -11.71 5.20
C ALA A 307 5.22 -11.48 4.42
N ALA A 308 6.34 -11.29 5.14
CA ALA A 308 7.66 -11.14 4.52
C ALA A 308 8.09 -12.42 3.79
N GLU A 309 7.87 -13.58 4.38
CA GLU A 309 8.15 -14.87 3.75
C GLU A 309 7.26 -15.11 2.52
N GLY A 310 5.96 -14.83 2.63
CA GLY A 310 5.03 -14.89 1.51
C GLY A 310 5.47 -14.00 0.34
N THR A 311 5.96 -12.80 0.63
CA THR A 311 6.53 -11.89 -0.38
C THR A 311 7.79 -12.47 -1.03
N VAL A 312 8.71 -13.06 -0.26
CA VAL A 312 9.91 -13.74 -0.80
C VAL A 312 9.51 -14.89 -1.71
N ASN A 313 8.59 -15.75 -1.27
CA ASN A 313 8.11 -16.89 -2.04
C ASN A 313 7.45 -16.45 -3.36
N PHE A 314 6.68 -15.36 -3.32
CA PHE A 314 6.08 -14.76 -4.52
C PHE A 314 7.15 -14.28 -5.50
N LEU A 315 8.17 -13.55 -5.03
CA LEU A 315 9.28 -13.10 -5.87
C LEU A 315 10.04 -14.27 -6.50
N GLN A 316 10.33 -15.31 -5.73
CA GLN A 316 11.07 -16.48 -6.19
C GLN A 316 10.30 -17.32 -7.22
N SER A 317 8.98 -17.37 -7.12
CA SER A 317 8.16 -18.26 -7.94
C SER A 317 7.45 -17.59 -9.10
N GLN A 318 7.13 -16.27 -9.00
CA GLN A 318 6.22 -15.61 -9.92
C GLN A 318 6.76 -14.32 -10.55
N ALA A 319 7.89 -13.78 -10.09
CA ALA A 319 8.41 -12.52 -10.63
C ALA A 319 9.27 -12.72 -11.88
N ALA A 320 10.17 -13.69 -11.87
CA ALA A 320 11.06 -13.97 -12.99
C ALA A 320 11.45 -15.44 -13.06
N ARG A 321 11.83 -15.87 -14.26
CA ARG A 321 12.49 -17.17 -14.48
C ARG A 321 13.87 -16.93 -15.02
N VAL A 322 14.87 -17.55 -14.39
CA VAL A 322 16.27 -17.52 -14.85
C VAL A 322 16.63 -18.89 -15.36
N THR A 323 17.18 -18.97 -16.57
CA THR A 323 17.65 -20.22 -17.19
C THR A 323 19.04 -20.04 -17.80
N ILE A 324 19.87 -21.04 -17.66
CA ILE A 324 21.18 -21.11 -18.35
C ILE A 324 20.98 -21.87 -19.66
N GLN A 325 21.49 -21.31 -20.75
CA GLN A 325 21.41 -21.87 -22.09
C GLN A 325 22.75 -21.84 -22.77
N ASN A 326 22.92 -22.58 -23.86
CA ASN A 326 24.11 -22.56 -24.72
C ASN A 326 25.42 -22.71 -23.95
N LEU A 327 25.42 -23.60 -22.96
CA LEU A 327 26.63 -23.89 -22.15
C LEU A 327 27.68 -24.58 -23.01
N ASP A 328 28.86 -23.96 -23.16
CA ASP A 328 30.03 -24.50 -23.84
C ASP A 328 31.28 -24.33 -22.98
N VAL A 329 32.09 -25.38 -22.93
CA VAL A 329 33.38 -25.40 -22.25
C VAL A 329 34.45 -25.77 -23.25
N SER A 330 35.19 -24.80 -23.73
CA SER A 330 36.26 -24.98 -24.74
C SER A 330 37.61 -24.57 -24.14
N GLY A 331 38.45 -25.57 -23.86
CA GLY A 331 39.74 -25.37 -23.20
C GLY A 331 39.58 -24.80 -21.78
N SER A 332 40.10 -23.59 -21.54
CA SER A 332 39.96 -22.86 -20.27
C SER A 332 38.81 -21.84 -20.28
N THR A 333 38.00 -21.81 -21.32
CA THR A 333 36.91 -20.81 -21.48
C THR A 333 35.58 -21.49 -21.28
N LEU A 334 34.76 -20.91 -20.38
CA LEU A 334 33.35 -21.21 -20.20
C LEU A 334 32.52 -20.11 -20.88
N ARG A 335 31.58 -20.50 -21.73
CA ARG A 335 30.57 -19.60 -22.32
C ARG A 335 29.19 -20.13 -22.01
N LEU A 336 28.27 -19.22 -21.67
CA LEU A 336 26.88 -19.56 -21.43
C LEU A 336 26.00 -18.30 -21.63
N ASP A 337 24.74 -18.54 -21.93
CA ASP A 337 23.74 -17.49 -21.94
C ASP A 337 22.88 -17.58 -20.67
N VAL A 338 22.62 -16.43 -20.06
CA VAL A 338 21.66 -16.30 -18.95
C VAL A 338 20.40 -15.65 -19.51
N LYS A 339 19.33 -16.44 -19.65
CA LYS A 339 18.02 -15.94 -20.04
C LYS A 339 17.23 -15.57 -18.82
N VAL A 340 16.77 -14.30 -18.73
CA VAL A 340 15.84 -13.80 -17.72
C VAL A 340 14.51 -13.52 -18.38
N GLU A 341 13.47 -14.24 -17.98
CA GLU A 341 12.09 -14.03 -18.42
C GLU A 341 11.33 -13.27 -17.34
N ASN A 342 10.78 -12.12 -17.71
CA ASN A 342 9.86 -11.38 -16.85
C ASN A 342 8.50 -12.10 -16.84
N LEU A 343 8.05 -12.56 -15.67
CA LEU A 343 6.77 -13.21 -15.46
C LEU A 343 5.72 -12.29 -14.86
N THR A 344 6.07 -11.00 -14.62
CA THR A 344 5.13 -10.02 -14.10
C THR A 344 4.33 -9.38 -15.23
N GLY A 345 3.16 -8.86 -14.91
CA GLY A 345 2.34 -8.10 -15.87
C GLY A 345 2.84 -6.68 -16.15
N HIS A 346 4.03 -6.33 -15.68
CA HIS A 346 4.63 -4.99 -15.77
C HIS A 346 6.14 -5.11 -15.90
N LYS A 347 6.87 -4.01 -15.92
CA LYS A 347 8.35 -4.04 -15.91
C LYS A 347 8.90 -4.73 -14.65
N LEU A 348 10.12 -5.22 -14.76
CA LEU A 348 10.88 -5.80 -13.65
C LEU A 348 12.28 -5.18 -13.62
N PRO A 349 12.59 -4.34 -12.61
CA PRO A 349 11.69 -3.82 -11.57
C PRO A 349 10.68 -2.78 -12.09
N THR A 350 9.68 -2.45 -11.26
CA THR A 350 8.66 -1.44 -11.53
C THR A 350 8.40 -0.57 -10.29
N ALA A 351 7.48 0.36 -10.39
CA ALA A 351 7.08 1.34 -9.37
C ALA A 351 8.18 2.34 -9.05
N PHE A 352 8.49 2.59 -7.77
CA PHE A 352 9.39 3.66 -7.37
C PHE A 352 10.81 3.46 -7.94
N PRO A 353 11.44 4.50 -8.51
CA PRO A 353 12.71 4.38 -9.26
C PRO A 353 13.92 3.86 -8.49
N SER A 354 13.89 3.87 -7.17
CA SER A 354 14.98 3.31 -6.36
C SER A 354 15.11 1.78 -6.46
N ARG A 355 14.06 1.12 -6.96
CA ARG A 355 14.08 -0.34 -7.10
C ARG A 355 14.98 -0.78 -8.23
N ARG A 356 15.78 -1.79 -7.97
CA ARG A 356 16.66 -2.40 -8.96
C ARG A 356 16.67 -3.92 -8.84
N ALA A 357 16.96 -4.59 -9.95
CA ALA A 357 17.25 -6.01 -10.02
C ALA A 357 18.57 -6.19 -10.75
N TRP A 358 19.39 -7.13 -10.33
CA TRP A 358 20.67 -7.40 -10.98
C TRP A 358 20.95 -8.88 -11.01
N LEU A 359 21.88 -9.28 -11.89
CA LEU A 359 22.35 -10.65 -11.96
C LEU A 359 23.53 -10.81 -10.98
N TYR A 360 23.39 -11.74 -10.05
CA TYR A 360 24.47 -12.25 -9.23
C TYR A 360 24.85 -13.63 -9.79
N VAL A 361 26.05 -13.74 -10.35
CA VAL A 361 26.55 -14.94 -11.02
C VAL A 361 27.76 -15.46 -10.25
N THR A 362 27.73 -16.75 -9.91
CA THR A 362 28.87 -17.45 -9.32
C THR A 362 29.15 -18.72 -10.12
N VAL A 363 30.41 -18.95 -10.51
CA VAL A 363 30.86 -20.19 -11.13
C VAL A 363 31.78 -20.89 -10.14
N ARG A 364 31.52 -22.16 -9.91
CA ARG A 364 32.32 -23.00 -9.02
C ARG A 364 32.90 -24.20 -9.78
N ASP A 365 34.13 -24.59 -9.43
CA ASP A 365 34.75 -25.82 -9.94
C ASP A 365 34.11 -27.06 -9.28
N ARG A 366 34.64 -28.26 -9.68
CA ARG A 366 34.17 -29.55 -9.14
C ARG A 366 34.40 -29.70 -7.65
N ASP A 367 35.39 -29.01 -7.11
CA ASP A 367 35.73 -29.01 -5.69
C ASP A 367 34.96 -27.98 -4.89
N GLY A 368 34.03 -27.24 -5.55
CA GLY A 368 33.18 -26.20 -4.95
C GLY A 368 33.88 -24.86 -4.77
N ARG A 369 35.13 -24.71 -5.27
CA ARG A 369 35.86 -23.44 -5.21
C ARG A 369 35.30 -22.46 -6.23
N GLU A 370 35.12 -21.22 -5.81
CA GLU A 370 34.67 -20.14 -6.67
C GLU A 370 35.79 -19.76 -7.65
N VAL A 371 35.51 -19.86 -8.93
CA VAL A 371 36.44 -19.51 -10.02
C VAL A 371 36.02 -18.24 -10.77
N PHE A 372 34.79 -17.83 -10.61
CA PHE A 372 34.28 -16.57 -11.15
C PHE A 372 33.10 -16.08 -10.31
N GLN A 373 33.00 -14.75 -10.13
CA GLN A 373 31.88 -14.09 -9.49
C GLN A 373 31.65 -12.74 -10.14
N SER A 374 30.37 -12.35 -10.28
CA SER A 374 29.92 -11.03 -10.75
C SER A 374 28.66 -10.61 -10.01
N GLY A 375 28.54 -9.33 -9.66
CA GLY A 375 27.37 -8.75 -9.01
C GLY A 375 27.19 -9.13 -7.52
N ALA A 376 28.26 -9.53 -6.85
CA ALA A 376 28.24 -9.75 -5.40
C ALA A 376 28.02 -8.42 -4.63
N LEU A 377 27.54 -8.53 -3.40
CA LEU A 377 27.40 -7.37 -2.52
C LEU A 377 28.68 -7.13 -1.74
N ASN A 378 29.07 -5.88 -1.62
CA ASN A 378 30.05 -5.41 -0.66
C ASN A 378 29.45 -5.39 0.77
N PRO A 379 30.28 -5.31 1.83
CA PRO A 379 29.79 -5.24 3.22
C PRO A 379 28.86 -4.05 3.51
N ASP A 380 28.97 -2.96 2.75
CA ASP A 380 28.10 -1.77 2.84
C ASP A 380 26.79 -1.89 2.04
N GLY A 381 26.59 -3.04 1.35
CA GLY A 381 25.39 -3.30 0.53
C GLY A 381 25.47 -2.77 -0.91
N SER A 382 26.57 -2.12 -1.30
CA SER A 382 26.79 -1.76 -2.70
C SER A 382 27.08 -3.01 -3.57
N ILE A 383 26.76 -2.92 -4.86
CA ILE A 383 26.99 -4.03 -5.80
C ILE A 383 28.38 -3.90 -6.40
N GLN A 384 29.18 -4.96 -6.32
CA GLN A 384 30.49 -5.03 -6.98
C GLN A 384 30.33 -4.81 -8.48
N GLY A 385 31.14 -3.91 -9.04
CA GLY A 385 31.05 -3.53 -10.44
C GLY A 385 30.01 -2.46 -10.75
N ASN A 386 29.30 -1.94 -9.75
CA ASN A 386 28.40 -0.81 -9.89
C ASN A 386 28.99 0.45 -9.26
N ASP A 387 29.65 1.27 -10.07
CA ASP A 387 30.26 2.55 -9.64
C ASP A 387 29.22 3.66 -9.36
N ASN A 388 27.99 3.53 -9.84
CA ASN A 388 26.89 4.44 -9.53
C ASN A 388 26.50 4.41 -8.03
N ASP A 389 26.75 3.32 -7.31
CA ASP A 389 26.52 3.26 -5.88
C ASP A 389 27.43 4.20 -5.08
N ALA A 390 28.62 4.51 -5.61
CA ALA A 390 29.59 5.41 -4.97
C ALA A 390 29.62 6.82 -5.62
N ASP A 391 29.28 6.93 -6.91
CA ASP A 391 29.34 8.16 -7.69
C ASP A 391 28.02 8.41 -8.43
N PRO A 392 27.18 9.37 -7.97
CA PRO A 392 25.89 9.65 -8.57
C PRO A 392 25.96 10.25 -9.99
N THR A 393 27.15 10.60 -10.47
CA THR A 393 27.34 11.05 -11.85
C THR A 393 27.47 9.89 -12.84
N LYS A 394 27.59 8.67 -12.35
CA LYS A 394 27.68 7.44 -13.14
C LYS A 394 26.29 6.86 -13.39
N PHE A 395 26.22 5.96 -14.36
CA PHE A 395 25.00 5.24 -14.69
C PHE A 395 25.11 3.78 -14.21
N GLU A 396 23.95 3.18 -13.89
CA GLU A 396 23.86 1.76 -13.60
C GLU A 396 24.49 0.95 -14.75
N PRO A 397 25.40 0.00 -14.46
CA PRO A 397 26.05 -0.80 -15.48
C PRO A 397 25.05 -1.75 -16.16
N TYR A 398 25.12 -1.79 -17.47
CA TYR A 398 24.20 -2.57 -18.29
C TYR A 398 24.99 -3.41 -19.32
N TYR A 399 25.83 -4.30 -18.82
CA TYR A 399 26.62 -5.19 -19.67
C TYR A 399 25.73 -6.26 -20.31
N ARG A 400 25.85 -6.45 -21.62
CA ARG A 400 25.22 -7.55 -22.34
C ARG A 400 26.04 -8.83 -22.30
N GLU A 401 27.36 -8.69 -22.24
CA GLU A 401 28.34 -9.73 -22.06
C GLU A 401 29.17 -9.40 -20.81
N ILE A 402 29.35 -10.40 -19.94
CA ILE A 402 30.09 -10.29 -18.68
C ILE A 402 31.32 -11.18 -18.82
N THR A 403 32.49 -10.57 -18.83
CA THR A 403 33.78 -11.26 -19.02
C THR A 403 34.70 -11.09 -17.82
N SER A 404 34.37 -10.24 -16.86
CA SER A 404 35.14 -10.02 -15.65
C SER A 404 34.25 -9.73 -14.45
N GLY A 405 34.79 -9.94 -13.24
CA GLY A 405 34.02 -9.83 -11.98
C GLY A 405 33.60 -8.41 -11.62
N ASP A 406 34.20 -7.39 -12.24
CA ASP A 406 33.84 -5.98 -12.09
C ASP A 406 32.74 -5.53 -13.06
N GLN A 407 32.22 -6.41 -13.89
CA GLN A 407 31.09 -6.18 -14.76
C GLN A 407 29.84 -6.76 -14.14
N VAL A 408 28.74 -6.00 -14.14
CA VAL A 408 27.44 -6.48 -13.64
C VAL A 408 26.31 -6.07 -14.59
N ARG A 409 25.30 -6.91 -14.67
CA ARG A 409 24.06 -6.57 -15.36
C ARG A 409 23.03 -6.09 -14.34
N SER A 410 22.78 -4.78 -14.30
CA SER A 410 21.70 -4.18 -13.49
C SER A 410 20.52 -3.75 -14.35
N LEU A 411 19.35 -3.79 -13.77
CA LEU A 411 18.07 -3.33 -14.33
C LEU A 411 17.45 -2.36 -13.35
N ARG A 412 17.24 -1.13 -13.79
CA ARG A 412 16.64 -0.06 -13.00
C ARG A 412 15.83 0.87 -13.90
N THR A 413 14.85 1.54 -13.37
CA THR A 413 14.16 2.65 -14.05
C THR A 413 14.95 3.93 -13.83
N PHE A 414 15.25 4.66 -14.91
CA PHE A 414 15.91 5.97 -14.86
C PHE A 414 14.99 7.05 -15.41
N TRP A 415 15.04 8.21 -14.79
CA TRP A 415 14.49 9.44 -15.32
C TRP A 415 15.63 10.24 -15.98
N VAL A 416 15.49 10.53 -17.25
CA VAL A 416 16.45 11.39 -17.97
C VAL A 416 15.75 12.71 -18.22
N THR A 417 16.20 13.77 -17.55
CA THR A 417 15.85 15.13 -17.97
C THR A 417 16.60 15.44 -19.25
N ARG A 418 15.91 15.57 -20.37
CA ARG A 418 16.49 16.18 -21.54
C ARG A 418 16.69 17.65 -21.21
N THR A 419 17.93 18.07 -20.98
CA THR A 419 18.31 19.48 -21.16
C THR A 419 18.21 19.76 -22.64
N ILE A 420 17.13 20.43 -23.06
CA ILE A 420 17.05 20.97 -24.41
C ILE A 420 17.94 22.22 -24.37
N THR A 421 19.15 22.09 -24.86
CA THR A 421 20.04 23.24 -25.19
C THR A 421 19.56 23.86 -26.49
#